data_e8141327929fbb1298bd022f50c25e8b
#
_entry.id   e8141327929fbb1298bd022f50c25e8b
#
_cell.length_a   1.000
_cell.length_b   1.000
_cell.length_c   1.000
_cell.angle_alpha   90.00
_cell.angle_beta   90.00
_cell.angle_gamma   90.00
#
_symmetry.space_group_name_H-M   'P 1'
#
loop_
_entity.id
_entity.type
_entity.pdbx_description
1 polymer ?
#
loop_
_entity_poly.entity_id
_entity_poly.type
_entity_poly.pdbx_seq_one_letter_code
_entity_poly.pdbx_strand_id
1 'polypeptide(L)'
;FSAQAVIALLPTLGVDGFKAFGGTAILAPEGFDSISHFHVALGSPRRGVLNLITLGEGEMTPEPWVPADVVTYSTLYWDFEKMYNELTSLVDSILGEGYFENLVETNINLNADIDFKADVIEQLGGRVTLLGTVIPPARVNSFSRLMAIKLSEESKLEETADEVMARFPFFTKEEHEGNAYYRIAGPGGPGGPPRPGAEARLGQDGAAQQNPAQESVQQNFRRPTPSIAFFNGYLLVT
;
A
#
# COMPACT_ATOMS: atom_id res chain seq x y z
N PHE A 1 -4.21 11.97 24.05
CA PHE A 1 -4.56 13.30 23.50
C PHE A 1 -5.93 13.70 24.04
N SER A 2 -6.06 14.94 24.55
CA SER A 2 -7.36 15.46 24.95
C SER A 2 -8.19 15.83 23.72
N ALA A 3 -9.54 15.80 23.84
CA ALA A 3 -10.41 16.21 22.75
C ALA A 3 -10.14 17.65 22.27
N GLN A 4 -9.74 18.53 23.19
CA GLN A 4 -9.36 19.91 22.88
C GLN A 4 -8.09 20.00 22.02
N ALA A 5 -7.09 19.14 22.28
CA ALA A 5 -5.88 19.09 21.47
C ALA A 5 -6.18 18.61 20.04
N VAL A 6 -7.08 17.63 19.87
CA VAL A 6 -7.52 17.17 18.56
C VAL A 6 -8.24 18.29 17.80
N ILE A 7 -9.17 19.01 18.46
CA ILE A 7 -9.90 20.13 17.84
C ILE A 7 -8.94 21.26 17.43
N ALA A 8 -7.92 21.55 18.22
CA ALA A 8 -6.93 22.56 17.90
C ALA A 8 -6.05 22.21 16.68
N LEU A 9 -5.89 20.92 16.38
CA LEU A 9 -5.12 20.44 15.20
C LEU A 9 -5.94 20.46 13.89
N LEU A 10 -7.27 20.46 13.95
CA LEU A 10 -8.11 20.39 12.73
C LEU A 10 -7.80 21.47 11.69
N PRO A 11 -7.55 22.74 12.04
CA PRO A 11 -7.16 23.77 11.07
C PRO A 11 -5.80 23.47 10.40
N THR A 12 -4.82 23.00 11.19
CA THR A 12 -3.50 22.60 10.66
C THR A 12 -3.60 21.40 9.74
N LEU A 13 -4.49 20.45 10.05
CA LEU A 13 -4.78 19.31 9.19
C LEU A 13 -5.56 19.70 7.94
N GLY A 14 -6.10 20.92 7.85
CA GLY A 14 -6.79 21.42 6.66
C GLY A 14 -8.12 20.73 6.34
N VAL A 15 -8.73 20.07 7.33
CA VAL A 15 -9.99 19.31 7.16
C VAL A 15 -11.15 20.22 6.77
N ASP A 16 -11.12 21.49 7.18
CA ASP A 16 -12.04 22.56 6.78
C ASP A 16 -12.01 22.88 5.27
N GLY A 17 -10.99 22.42 4.58
CA GLY A 17 -10.86 22.52 3.12
C GLY A 17 -11.83 21.63 2.34
N PHE A 18 -12.46 20.63 2.93
CA PHE A 18 -13.55 19.89 2.29
C PHE A 18 -14.80 20.77 2.23
N LYS A 19 -15.29 21.07 1.01
CA LYS A 19 -16.44 21.96 0.80
C LYS A 19 -17.69 21.21 0.45
N ALA A 20 -17.61 20.20 -0.42
CA ALA A 20 -18.74 19.38 -0.83
C ALA A 20 -18.29 18.04 -1.37
N PHE A 21 -19.19 17.07 -1.29
CA PHE A 21 -19.08 15.79 -1.96
C PHE A 21 -20.38 15.56 -2.73
N GLY A 22 -20.27 15.06 -3.94
CA GLY A 22 -21.42 14.75 -4.79
C GLY A 22 -21.09 13.67 -5.80
N GLY A 23 -22.14 13.13 -6.41
CA GLY A 23 -21.96 12.13 -7.45
C GLY A 23 -23.24 11.88 -8.22
N THR A 24 -23.07 11.24 -9.38
CA THR A 24 -24.17 10.76 -10.22
C THR A 24 -23.89 9.31 -10.60
N ALA A 25 -24.96 8.53 -10.76
CA ALA A 25 -24.91 7.19 -11.31
C ALA A 25 -25.87 7.10 -12.49
N ILE A 26 -25.39 6.61 -13.62
CA ILE A 26 -26.18 6.34 -14.83
C ILE A 26 -26.22 4.82 -14.96
N LEU A 27 -27.42 4.24 -14.95
CA LEU A 27 -27.62 2.80 -15.07
C LEU A 27 -27.80 2.43 -16.55
N ALA A 28 -27.18 1.31 -16.94
CA ALA A 28 -27.27 0.73 -18.27
C ALA A 28 -27.01 1.73 -19.43
N PRO A 29 -25.97 2.58 -19.38
CA PRO A 29 -25.56 3.34 -20.56
C PRO A 29 -24.99 2.40 -21.61
N GLU A 30 -24.99 2.83 -22.87
CA GLU A 30 -24.48 2.03 -23.98
C GLU A 30 -23.04 1.53 -23.71
N GLY A 31 -22.84 0.22 -23.72
CA GLY A 31 -21.54 -0.42 -23.52
C GLY A 31 -21.12 -0.62 -22.05
N PHE A 32 -21.94 -0.21 -21.07
CA PHE A 32 -21.65 -0.38 -19.65
C PHE A 32 -22.90 -0.77 -18.86
N ASP A 33 -22.72 -1.50 -17.76
CA ASP A 33 -23.79 -1.79 -16.80
C ASP A 33 -24.16 -0.54 -16.00
N SER A 34 -23.15 0.25 -15.64
CA SER A 34 -23.35 1.54 -14.96
C SER A 34 -22.13 2.43 -15.14
N ILE A 35 -22.35 3.75 -15.10
CA ILE A 35 -21.30 4.76 -14.97
C ILE A 35 -21.57 5.59 -13.73
N SER A 36 -20.58 5.69 -12.85
CA SER A 36 -20.65 6.51 -11.65
C SER A 36 -19.61 7.63 -11.70
N HIS A 37 -20.06 8.87 -11.42
CA HIS A 37 -19.17 10.03 -11.29
C HIS A 37 -19.19 10.50 -9.85
N PHE A 38 -17.99 10.70 -9.28
CA PHE A 38 -17.84 11.26 -7.95
C PHE A 38 -17.06 12.57 -8.03
N HIS A 39 -17.55 13.57 -7.30
CA HIS A 39 -16.94 14.89 -7.25
C HIS A 39 -16.69 15.27 -5.80
N VAL A 40 -15.49 15.74 -5.53
CA VAL A 40 -15.10 16.31 -4.24
C VAL A 40 -14.67 17.75 -4.48
N ALA A 41 -15.39 18.69 -3.90
CA ALA A 41 -15.02 20.09 -3.94
C ALA A 41 -14.09 20.42 -2.76
N LEU A 42 -12.91 20.91 -3.09
CA LEU A 42 -11.91 21.29 -2.11
C LEU A 42 -11.70 22.82 -2.12
N GLY A 43 -11.37 23.37 -0.97
CA GLY A 43 -10.97 24.77 -0.84
C GLY A 43 -9.64 25.04 -1.55
N SER A 44 -9.45 26.27 -2.01
CA SER A 44 -8.18 26.74 -2.57
C SER A 44 -7.70 27.96 -1.78
N PRO A 45 -6.42 28.03 -1.39
CA PRO A 45 -5.41 26.99 -1.55
C PRO A 45 -5.70 25.76 -0.66
N ARG A 46 -5.30 24.57 -1.10
CA ARG A 46 -5.35 23.35 -0.26
C ARG A 46 -4.34 23.50 0.88
N ARG A 47 -4.62 22.86 2.02
CA ARG A 47 -3.78 22.90 3.21
C ARG A 47 -3.75 21.53 3.90
N GLY A 48 -2.72 21.30 4.70
CA GLY A 48 -2.58 20.11 5.54
C GLY A 48 -2.69 18.82 4.74
N VAL A 49 -3.49 17.87 5.21
CA VAL A 49 -3.67 16.55 4.57
C VAL A 49 -4.20 16.63 3.12
N LEU A 50 -4.89 17.72 2.75
CA LEU A 50 -5.40 17.88 1.39
C LEU A 50 -4.27 18.14 0.38
N ASN A 51 -3.12 18.60 0.83
CA ASN A 51 -1.93 18.75 -0.01
C ASN A 51 -1.32 17.40 -0.39
N LEU A 52 -1.56 16.34 0.40
CA LEU A 52 -1.09 14.99 0.11
C LEU A 52 -1.81 14.36 -1.10
N ILE A 53 -2.94 14.95 -1.52
CA ILE A 53 -3.66 14.54 -2.73
C ILE A 53 -2.98 15.17 -3.94
N THR A 54 -1.88 14.56 -4.38
CA THR A 54 -1.02 15.05 -5.46
C THR A 54 -1.29 14.31 -6.78
N LEU A 55 -2.58 14.22 -7.16
CA LEU A 55 -2.99 13.55 -8.39
C LEU A 55 -2.41 14.25 -9.61
N GLY A 56 -1.84 13.46 -10.52
CA GLY A 56 -1.32 13.86 -11.81
C GLY A 56 -2.23 13.43 -12.97
N GLU A 57 -1.78 13.73 -14.19
CA GLU A 57 -2.42 13.32 -15.44
C GLU A 57 -1.52 12.34 -16.19
N GLY A 58 -2.11 11.44 -16.97
CA GLY A 58 -1.35 10.50 -17.78
C GLY A 58 -2.24 9.50 -18.53
N GLU A 59 -1.61 8.54 -19.19
CA GLU A 59 -2.25 7.51 -19.99
C GLU A 59 -3.05 6.54 -19.10
N MET A 60 -4.34 6.37 -19.39
CA MET A 60 -5.27 5.54 -18.60
C MET A 60 -5.54 4.17 -19.25
N THR A 61 -5.02 3.94 -20.47
CA THR A 61 -5.15 2.63 -21.16
C THR A 61 -4.47 1.55 -20.32
N PRO A 62 -5.09 0.37 -20.16
CA PRO A 62 -4.45 -0.74 -19.46
C PRO A 62 -3.09 -1.10 -20.09
N GLU A 63 -2.14 -1.41 -19.25
CA GLU A 63 -0.81 -1.83 -19.65
C GLU A 63 -0.85 -3.17 -20.37
N PRO A 64 0.05 -3.44 -21.33
CA PRO A 64 0.05 -4.69 -22.12
C PRO A 64 0.20 -5.97 -21.30
N TRP A 65 0.77 -5.88 -20.09
CA TRP A 65 0.93 -7.00 -19.18
C TRP A 65 -0.30 -7.29 -18.32
N VAL A 66 -1.33 -6.43 -18.34
CA VAL A 66 -2.58 -6.64 -17.59
C VAL A 66 -3.37 -7.76 -18.23
N PRO A 67 -3.71 -8.85 -17.51
CA PRO A 67 -4.51 -9.93 -18.04
C PRO A 67 -5.92 -9.48 -18.45
N ALA A 68 -6.44 -10.06 -19.54
CA ALA A 68 -7.77 -9.70 -20.05
C ALA A 68 -8.93 -10.17 -19.15
N ASP A 69 -8.67 -11.09 -18.23
CA ASP A 69 -9.65 -11.71 -17.32
C ASP A 69 -9.67 -11.07 -15.91
N VAL A 70 -9.03 -9.91 -15.72
CA VAL A 70 -9.13 -9.19 -14.46
C VAL A 70 -10.58 -8.76 -14.19
N VAL A 71 -11.00 -8.89 -12.94
CA VAL A 71 -12.35 -8.51 -12.50
C VAL A 71 -12.48 -7.00 -12.31
N THR A 72 -11.41 -6.39 -11.80
CA THR A 72 -11.35 -4.94 -11.62
C THR A 72 -10.01 -4.40 -12.10
N TYR A 73 -10.07 -3.25 -12.76
CA TYR A 73 -8.91 -2.47 -13.17
C TYR A 73 -9.16 -1.00 -12.79
N SER A 74 -8.16 -0.39 -12.19
CA SER A 74 -8.16 1.04 -11.90
C SER A 74 -6.74 1.58 -12.00
N THR A 75 -6.56 2.74 -12.60
CA THR A 75 -5.27 3.42 -12.66
C THR A 75 -5.42 4.88 -12.27
N LEU A 76 -4.38 5.42 -11.66
CA LEU A 76 -4.28 6.83 -11.29
C LEU A 76 -2.80 7.25 -11.37
N TYR A 77 -2.58 8.56 -11.43
CA TYR A 77 -1.25 9.14 -11.35
C TYR A 77 -1.08 9.88 -10.03
N TRP A 78 0.02 9.60 -9.33
CA TRP A 78 0.35 10.19 -8.05
C TRP A 78 1.76 10.76 -8.07
N ASP A 79 1.92 12.02 -7.74
CA ASP A 79 3.23 12.66 -7.60
C ASP A 79 3.79 12.35 -6.20
N PHE A 80 4.58 11.28 -6.13
CA PHE A 80 5.13 10.76 -4.87
C PHE A 80 6.14 11.72 -4.25
N GLU A 81 6.97 12.39 -5.06
CA GLU A 81 7.95 13.35 -4.55
C GLU A 81 7.25 14.56 -3.91
N LYS A 82 6.25 15.12 -4.61
CA LYS A 82 5.44 16.19 -4.06
C LYS A 82 4.70 15.76 -2.81
N MET A 83 4.10 14.56 -2.80
CA MET A 83 3.44 14.00 -1.62
C MET A 83 4.41 13.90 -0.44
N TYR A 84 5.64 13.40 -0.65
CA TYR A 84 6.67 13.30 0.38
C TYR A 84 7.02 14.68 0.96
N ASN A 85 7.26 15.67 0.11
CA ASN A 85 7.59 17.03 0.54
C ASN A 85 6.42 17.69 1.31
N GLU A 86 5.17 17.49 0.88
CA GLU A 86 3.99 18.00 1.59
C GLU A 86 3.77 17.27 2.93
N LEU A 87 4.08 15.96 2.99
CA LEU A 87 4.04 15.19 4.24
C LEU A 87 5.10 15.71 5.23
N THR A 88 6.33 15.94 4.76
CA THR A 88 7.40 16.57 5.57
C THR A 88 6.93 17.89 6.15
N SER A 89 6.42 18.77 5.31
CA SER A 89 5.92 20.09 5.72
C SER A 89 4.77 20.00 6.73
N LEU A 90 3.85 19.06 6.54
CA LEU A 90 2.72 18.85 7.45
C LEU A 90 3.19 18.36 8.83
N VAL A 91 4.06 17.34 8.85
CA VAL A 91 4.57 16.78 10.13
C VAL A 91 5.40 17.81 10.87
N ASP A 92 6.28 18.53 10.17
CA ASP A 92 7.11 19.57 10.77
C ASP A 92 6.29 20.73 11.32
N SER A 93 5.18 21.07 10.67
CA SER A 93 4.26 22.10 11.19
C SER A 93 3.59 21.71 12.51
N ILE A 94 3.48 20.42 12.81
CA ILE A 94 2.84 19.89 14.03
C ILE A 94 3.86 19.57 15.13
N LEU A 95 5.00 18.97 14.74
CA LEU A 95 5.97 18.40 15.68
C LEU A 95 7.27 19.19 15.78
N GLY A 96 7.48 20.18 14.91
CA GLY A 96 8.65 21.03 14.85
C GLY A 96 9.50 20.78 13.60
N GLU A 97 10.22 21.82 13.17
CA GLU A 97 11.07 21.83 11.99
C GLU A 97 12.13 20.70 12.02
N GLY A 98 12.26 19.96 10.92
CA GLY A 98 13.20 18.84 10.76
C GLY A 98 12.81 17.56 11.49
N TYR A 99 11.63 17.52 12.12
CA TYR A 99 11.19 16.31 12.85
C TYR A 99 10.99 15.12 11.91
N PHE A 100 10.34 15.34 10.76
CA PHE A 100 10.08 14.27 9.82
C PHE A 100 11.36 13.70 9.21
N GLU A 101 12.30 14.55 8.80
CA GLU A 101 13.59 14.12 8.26
C GLU A 101 14.39 13.33 9.30
N ASN A 102 14.42 13.79 10.56
CA ASN A 102 15.07 13.05 11.64
C ASN A 102 14.42 11.68 11.90
N LEU A 103 13.09 11.60 11.79
CA LEU A 103 12.36 10.34 11.93
C LEU A 103 12.70 9.36 10.80
N VAL A 104 12.75 9.83 9.55
CA VAL A 104 13.16 9.02 8.40
C VAL A 104 14.62 8.58 8.55
N GLU A 105 15.51 9.49 8.88
CA GLU A 105 16.95 9.21 9.07
C GLU A 105 17.15 8.13 10.13
N THR A 106 16.53 8.30 11.31
CA THR A 106 16.75 7.39 12.44
C THR A 106 16.09 6.02 12.24
N ASN A 107 14.91 5.97 11.63
CA ASN A 107 14.13 4.74 11.57
C ASN A 107 14.27 3.97 10.25
N ILE A 108 14.66 4.64 9.18
CA ILE A 108 14.77 4.04 7.84
C ILE A 108 16.21 4.10 7.34
N ASN A 109 16.77 5.28 7.11
CA ASN A 109 18.05 5.44 6.45
C ASN A 109 19.20 4.72 7.17
N LEU A 110 19.36 4.99 8.46
CA LEU A 110 20.42 4.36 9.26
C LEU A 110 20.22 2.84 9.44
N ASN A 111 18.96 2.37 9.53
CA ASN A 111 18.68 0.95 9.71
C ASN A 111 18.82 0.14 8.40
N ALA A 112 18.43 0.74 7.28
CA ALA A 112 18.47 0.12 5.98
C ALA A 112 19.74 0.48 5.17
N ASP A 113 20.50 1.48 5.63
CA ASP A 113 21.71 2.02 4.95
C ASP A 113 21.37 2.53 3.53
N ILE A 114 20.31 3.34 3.44
CA ILE A 114 19.80 3.94 2.21
C ILE A 114 19.45 5.41 2.43
N ASP A 115 19.32 6.17 1.35
CA ASP A 115 18.57 7.44 1.33
C ASP A 115 17.14 7.16 0.86
N PHE A 116 16.19 7.08 1.80
CA PHE A 116 14.81 6.72 1.49
C PHE A 116 14.16 7.65 0.45
N LYS A 117 14.50 8.94 0.47
CA LYS A 117 13.97 9.87 -0.52
C LYS A 117 14.54 9.59 -1.90
N ALA A 118 15.87 9.55 -2.03
CA ALA A 118 16.55 9.38 -3.31
C ALA A 118 16.45 7.97 -3.88
N ASP A 119 16.54 6.94 -3.00
CA ASP A 119 16.62 5.54 -3.42
C ASP A 119 15.26 4.87 -3.56
N VAL A 120 14.19 5.46 -2.95
CA VAL A 120 12.85 4.89 -3.01
C VAL A 120 11.86 5.89 -3.63
N ILE A 121 11.62 7.05 -3.00
CA ILE A 121 10.55 7.97 -3.40
C ILE A 121 10.75 8.51 -4.82
N GLU A 122 11.95 8.97 -5.15
CA GLU A 122 12.28 9.53 -6.46
C GLU A 122 12.33 8.47 -7.58
N GLN A 123 12.37 7.17 -7.21
CA GLN A 123 12.30 6.08 -8.18
C GLN A 123 10.86 5.72 -8.58
N LEU A 124 9.84 6.25 -7.89
CA LEU A 124 8.44 5.99 -8.21
C LEU A 124 7.95 6.90 -9.35
N GLY A 125 7.63 6.32 -10.50
CA GLY A 125 7.25 7.02 -11.73
C GLY A 125 5.81 7.54 -11.77
N GLY A 126 5.09 7.46 -10.66
CA GLY A 126 3.80 8.11 -10.46
C GLY A 126 2.57 7.33 -10.92
N ARG A 127 2.61 6.51 -11.96
CA ARG A 127 1.46 5.69 -12.36
C ARG A 127 1.24 4.56 -11.37
N VAL A 128 0.04 4.48 -10.80
CA VAL A 128 -0.40 3.43 -9.88
C VAL A 128 -1.57 2.68 -10.49
N THR A 129 -1.42 1.39 -10.71
CA THR A 129 -2.46 0.50 -11.26
C THR A 129 -2.90 -0.48 -10.19
N LEU A 130 -4.20 -0.61 -10.00
CA LEU A 130 -4.81 -1.54 -9.07
C LEU A 130 -5.61 -2.59 -9.85
N LEU A 131 -5.25 -3.84 -9.67
CA LEU A 131 -5.92 -4.98 -10.28
C LEU A 131 -6.62 -5.82 -9.21
N GLY A 132 -7.79 -6.35 -9.57
CA GLY A 132 -8.46 -7.37 -8.78
C GLY A 132 -8.78 -8.60 -9.62
N THR A 133 -8.47 -9.78 -9.10
CA THR A 133 -8.75 -11.05 -9.74
C THR A 133 -9.46 -12.00 -8.79
N VAL A 134 -10.20 -12.96 -9.34
CA VAL A 134 -10.77 -14.07 -8.57
C VAL A 134 -10.06 -15.36 -8.94
N ILE A 135 -9.40 -15.97 -7.95
CA ILE A 135 -8.64 -17.20 -8.15
C ILE A 135 -9.57 -18.41 -8.01
N PRO A 136 -9.79 -19.20 -9.07
CA PRO A 136 -10.59 -20.42 -9.02
C PRO A 136 -9.91 -21.55 -8.19
N PRO A 137 -10.68 -22.47 -7.60
CA PRO A 137 -12.12 -22.41 -7.37
C PRO A 137 -12.48 -21.31 -6.36
N ALA A 138 -13.62 -20.62 -6.56
CA ALA A 138 -14.04 -19.54 -5.68
C ALA A 138 -14.23 -20.02 -4.23
N ARG A 139 -13.61 -19.28 -3.29
CA ARG A 139 -13.69 -19.49 -1.84
C ARG A 139 -14.00 -18.16 -1.17
N VAL A 140 -14.18 -18.16 0.15
CA VAL A 140 -14.56 -16.95 0.91
C VAL A 140 -13.61 -15.76 0.66
N ASN A 141 -12.32 -16.02 0.42
CA ASN A 141 -11.31 -15.00 0.18
C ASN A 141 -10.50 -15.26 -1.11
N SER A 142 -11.18 -15.65 -2.19
CA SER A 142 -10.55 -15.87 -3.50
C SER A 142 -10.24 -14.58 -4.27
N PHE A 143 -10.78 -13.45 -3.82
CA PHE A 143 -10.44 -12.15 -4.42
C PHE A 143 -9.02 -11.75 -4.02
N SER A 144 -8.16 -11.62 -5.00
CA SER A 144 -6.79 -11.13 -4.85
C SER A 144 -6.65 -9.74 -5.44
N ARG A 145 -5.81 -8.93 -4.82
CA ARG A 145 -5.49 -7.58 -5.30
C ARG A 145 -4.01 -7.48 -5.60
N LEU A 146 -3.68 -6.78 -6.66
CA LEU A 146 -2.33 -6.41 -7.01
C LEU A 146 -2.29 -4.90 -7.18
N MET A 147 -1.32 -4.26 -6.55
CA MET A 147 -0.95 -2.88 -6.81
C MET A 147 0.34 -2.85 -7.60
N ALA A 148 0.36 -2.13 -8.71
CA ALA A 148 1.54 -1.94 -9.53
C ALA A 148 1.88 -0.44 -9.56
N ILE A 149 3.09 -0.08 -9.20
CA ILE A 149 3.60 1.29 -9.25
C ILE A 149 4.68 1.35 -10.32
N LYS A 150 4.48 2.20 -11.33
CA LYS A 150 5.48 2.38 -12.38
C LYS A 150 6.76 2.98 -11.77
N LEU A 151 7.91 2.49 -12.22
CA LEU A 151 9.21 2.96 -11.80
C LEU A 151 9.81 3.93 -12.81
N SER A 152 10.60 4.90 -12.33
CA SER A 152 11.44 5.77 -13.16
C SER A 152 12.66 5.00 -13.66
N GLU A 153 13.34 4.28 -12.75
CA GLU A 153 14.45 3.38 -13.03
C GLU A 153 14.26 2.06 -12.27
N GLU A 154 13.83 1.01 -12.97
CA GLU A 154 13.52 -0.29 -12.37
C GLU A 154 14.73 -0.90 -11.64
N SER A 155 15.89 -0.92 -12.29
CA SER A 155 17.10 -1.56 -11.76
C SER A 155 17.56 -0.94 -10.44
N LYS A 156 17.49 0.38 -10.29
CA LYS A 156 17.95 1.06 -9.09
C LYS A 156 17.13 0.71 -7.86
N LEU A 157 15.80 0.73 -7.98
CA LEU A 157 14.94 0.37 -6.85
C LEU A 157 15.00 -1.14 -6.54
N GLU A 158 15.16 -1.99 -7.56
CA GLU A 158 15.32 -3.43 -7.38
C GLU A 158 16.61 -3.75 -6.63
N GLU A 159 17.76 -3.14 -7.00
CA GLU A 159 19.04 -3.29 -6.29
C GLU A 159 18.92 -2.85 -4.83
N THR A 160 18.33 -1.65 -4.59
CA THR A 160 18.07 -1.16 -3.24
C THR A 160 17.19 -2.13 -2.45
N ALA A 161 16.14 -2.66 -3.07
CA ALA A 161 15.24 -3.62 -2.43
C ALA A 161 15.95 -4.95 -2.10
N ASP A 162 16.79 -5.46 -3.00
CA ASP A 162 17.60 -6.66 -2.77
C ASP A 162 18.50 -6.50 -1.54
N GLU A 163 19.17 -5.36 -1.43
CA GLU A 163 20.07 -5.08 -0.30
C GLU A 163 19.30 -4.93 1.02
N VAL A 164 18.21 -4.16 1.01
CA VAL A 164 17.41 -3.90 2.21
C VAL A 164 16.70 -5.17 2.67
N MET A 165 16.03 -5.88 1.76
CA MET A 165 15.25 -7.07 2.12
C MET A 165 16.12 -8.22 2.58
N ALA A 166 17.36 -8.35 2.08
CA ALA A 166 18.32 -9.35 2.55
C ALA A 166 18.70 -9.18 4.03
N ARG A 167 18.59 -7.97 4.59
CA ARG A 167 18.91 -7.68 5.99
C ARG A 167 17.78 -8.06 6.96
N PHE A 168 16.57 -8.24 6.47
CA PHE A 168 15.40 -8.52 7.31
C PHE A 168 14.90 -9.96 7.14
N PRO A 169 14.90 -10.79 8.20
CA PRO A 169 14.60 -12.22 8.13
C PRO A 169 13.14 -12.55 7.79
N PHE A 170 12.25 -11.56 7.81
CA PHE A 170 10.85 -11.74 7.43
C PHE A 170 10.59 -11.65 5.93
N PHE A 171 11.59 -11.24 5.12
CA PHE A 171 11.55 -11.36 3.68
C PHE A 171 12.22 -12.67 3.24
N THR A 172 11.58 -13.35 2.30
CA THR A 172 12.15 -14.55 1.65
C THR A 172 12.12 -14.33 0.16
N LYS A 173 13.30 -14.29 -0.48
CA LYS A 173 13.41 -14.22 -1.94
C LYS A 173 13.05 -15.60 -2.52
N GLU A 174 12.11 -15.61 -3.43
CA GLU A 174 11.64 -16.79 -4.17
C GLU A 174 11.64 -16.48 -5.66
N GLU A 175 11.48 -17.51 -6.49
CA GLU A 175 11.44 -17.38 -7.95
C GLU A 175 10.21 -18.12 -8.50
N HIS A 176 9.54 -17.51 -9.48
CA HIS A 176 8.46 -18.11 -10.21
C HIS A 176 8.63 -17.80 -11.70
N GLU A 177 8.72 -18.84 -12.54
CA GLU A 177 8.89 -18.71 -14.00
C GLU A 177 10.06 -17.76 -14.41
N GLY A 178 11.16 -17.80 -13.68
CA GLY A 178 12.34 -16.97 -13.93
C GLY A 178 12.26 -15.55 -13.40
N ASN A 179 11.17 -15.17 -12.70
CA ASN A 179 11.01 -13.86 -12.09
C ASN A 179 11.17 -13.97 -10.57
N ALA A 180 12.07 -13.17 -10.02
CA ALA A 180 12.29 -13.10 -8.57
C ALA A 180 11.16 -12.30 -7.88
N TYR A 181 10.78 -12.74 -6.70
CA TYR A 181 9.87 -11.98 -5.84
C TYR A 181 10.20 -12.19 -4.37
N TYR A 182 9.79 -11.25 -3.54
CA TYR A 182 9.95 -11.30 -2.09
C TYR A 182 8.63 -11.61 -1.43
N ARG A 183 8.59 -12.71 -0.69
CA ARG A 183 7.46 -13.06 0.16
C ARG A 183 7.67 -12.48 1.55
N ILE A 184 6.63 -11.84 2.08
CA ILE A 184 6.65 -11.27 3.44
C ILE A 184 6.06 -12.29 4.42
N ALA A 185 6.86 -12.73 5.39
CA ALA A 185 6.39 -13.64 6.42
C ALA A 185 5.34 -12.96 7.31
N GLY A 186 4.15 -13.56 7.39
CA GLY A 186 3.11 -13.07 8.29
C GLY A 186 3.44 -13.26 9.77
N PRO A 187 2.72 -12.59 10.70
CA PRO A 187 2.92 -12.75 12.13
C PRO A 187 2.81 -14.20 12.59
N GLY A 188 3.86 -14.71 13.24
CA GLY A 188 3.96 -16.10 13.71
C GLY A 188 4.32 -17.14 12.64
N GLY A 189 4.69 -16.72 11.42
CA GLY A 189 5.36 -17.57 10.42
C GLY A 189 6.87 -17.65 10.67
N PRO A 190 7.59 -18.55 9.95
CA PRO A 190 9.04 -18.59 10.00
C PRO A 190 9.63 -17.24 9.62
N GLY A 191 10.46 -16.66 10.49
CA GLY A 191 11.05 -15.32 10.30
C GLY A 191 10.11 -14.13 10.54
N GLY A 192 8.82 -14.33 10.72
CA GLY A 192 7.86 -13.26 10.93
C GLY A 192 7.83 -12.75 12.39
N PRO A 193 7.26 -11.54 12.62
CA PRO A 193 7.12 -10.99 13.96
C PRO A 193 6.21 -11.88 14.83
N PRO A 194 6.39 -11.91 16.16
CA PRO A 194 5.53 -12.67 17.06
C PRO A 194 4.07 -12.21 16.96
N ARG A 195 3.13 -13.15 17.07
CA ARG A 195 1.69 -12.79 17.06
C ARG A 195 1.37 -11.94 18.28
N PRO A 196 0.62 -10.82 18.12
CA PRO A 196 0.13 -10.07 19.27
C PRO A 196 -0.65 -10.99 20.22
N GLY A 197 -0.26 -11.04 21.50
CA GLY A 197 -0.89 -11.89 22.52
C GLY A 197 -0.38 -13.35 22.58
N ALA A 198 0.67 -13.73 21.86
CA ALA A 198 1.28 -15.06 21.97
C ALA A 198 1.90 -15.30 23.36
N GLU A 199 2.41 -14.25 23.99
CA GLU A 199 3.03 -14.34 25.32
C GLU A 199 2.02 -14.72 26.44
N ALA A 200 0.74 -14.41 26.25
CA ALA A 200 -0.31 -14.75 27.22
C ALA A 200 -0.72 -16.23 27.19
N ARG A 201 -0.25 -17.02 26.23
CA ARG A 201 -0.65 -18.43 26.06
C ARG A 201 0.42 -19.46 26.45
N LEU A 202 1.62 -19.02 26.79
CA LEU A 202 2.72 -19.93 27.22
C LEU A 202 2.53 -20.52 28.62
N GLY A 203 1.42 -20.28 29.31
CA GLY A 203 1.13 -20.76 30.64
C GLY A 203 -0.02 -21.79 30.78
N GLN A 204 -0.58 -22.26 29.69
CA GLN A 204 -1.61 -23.32 29.73
C GLN A 204 -1.16 -24.52 28.92
N ASP A 205 -0.50 -25.45 29.60
CA ASP A 205 -0.33 -26.83 29.14
C ASP A 205 -1.70 -27.50 29.03
N GLY A 206 -2.28 -27.43 27.85
CA GLY A 206 -3.45 -28.17 27.45
C GLY A 206 -3.33 -28.46 25.98
N ALA A 207 -3.13 -29.73 25.63
CA ALA A 207 -3.21 -30.21 24.27
C ALA A 207 -4.47 -29.61 23.61
N ALA A 208 -4.28 -28.64 22.73
CA ALA A 208 -5.35 -28.04 21.96
C ALA A 208 -5.96 -29.17 21.10
N GLN A 209 -7.08 -29.73 21.54
CA GLN A 209 -7.93 -30.57 20.71
C GLN A 209 -8.32 -29.71 19.50
N GLN A 210 -7.68 -29.96 18.37
CA GLN A 210 -8.06 -29.37 17.09
C GLN A 210 -9.50 -29.79 16.81
N ASN A 211 -10.43 -28.86 16.90
CA ASN A 211 -11.83 -29.08 16.62
C ASN A 211 -11.97 -29.29 15.11
N PRO A 212 -12.50 -30.45 14.62
CA PRO A 212 -12.64 -30.73 13.19
C PRO A 212 -13.43 -29.66 12.44
N ALA A 213 -14.31 -28.92 13.12
CA ALA A 213 -15.03 -27.79 12.57
C ALA A 213 -14.09 -26.57 12.30
N GLN A 214 -13.03 -26.40 13.08
CA GLN A 214 -12.03 -25.35 12.84
C GLN A 214 -11.09 -25.69 11.67
N GLU A 215 -10.76 -26.97 11.47
CA GLU A 215 -10.00 -27.41 10.30
C GLU A 215 -10.76 -27.20 9.00
N SER A 216 -12.06 -27.51 8.95
CA SER A 216 -12.88 -27.31 7.76
C SER A 216 -13.05 -25.83 7.39
N VAL A 217 -13.11 -24.93 8.37
CA VAL A 217 -13.13 -23.49 8.15
C VAL A 217 -11.78 -23.00 7.65
N GLN A 218 -10.67 -23.48 8.21
CA GLN A 218 -9.32 -23.10 7.76
C GLN A 218 -9.00 -23.55 6.34
N GLN A 219 -9.51 -24.70 5.90
CA GLN A 219 -9.33 -25.20 4.54
C GLN A 219 -10.06 -24.36 3.47
N ASN A 220 -11.14 -23.67 3.86
CA ASN A 220 -11.91 -22.81 2.97
C ASN A 220 -11.36 -21.37 2.84
N PHE A 221 -10.40 -21.00 3.69
CA PHE A 221 -9.74 -19.70 3.60
C PHE A 221 -8.40 -19.81 2.90
N ARG A 222 -8.17 -18.98 1.88
CA ARG A 222 -6.82 -18.74 1.37
C ARG A 222 -6.11 -17.83 2.36
N ARG A 223 -4.88 -18.16 2.69
CA ARG A 223 -4.01 -17.27 3.48
C ARG A 223 -3.33 -16.34 2.48
N PRO A 224 -3.64 -15.04 2.47
CA PRO A 224 -2.90 -14.10 1.64
C PRO A 224 -1.44 -14.12 2.09
N THR A 225 -0.54 -14.20 1.14
CA THR A 225 0.90 -14.08 1.39
C THR A 225 1.33 -12.79 0.70
N PRO A 226 1.47 -11.68 1.45
CA PRO A 226 1.92 -10.43 0.87
C PRO A 226 3.26 -10.64 0.18
N SER A 227 3.38 -10.13 -1.04
CA SER A 227 4.58 -10.31 -1.85
C SER A 227 4.92 -9.02 -2.58
N ILE A 228 6.21 -8.84 -2.85
CA ILE A 228 6.76 -7.72 -3.60
C ILE A 228 7.56 -8.31 -4.77
N ALA A 229 7.38 -7.76 -5.97
CA ALA A 229 8.14 -8.14 -7.16
C ALA A 229 8.45 -6.92 -8.02
N PHE A 230 9.47 -7.04 -8.86
CA PHE A 230 9.80 -6.07 -9.89
C PHE A 230 9.57 -6.73 -11.25
N PHE A 231 8.78 -6.08 -12.10
CA PHE A 231 8.43 -6.66 -13.40
C PHE A 231 8.02 -5.59 -14.40
N ASN A 232 8.63 -5.61 -15.58
CA ASN A 232 8.32 -4.71 -16.71
C ASN A 232 8.31 -3.22 -16.33
N GLY A 233 9.22 -2.76 -15.48
CA GLY A 233 9.30 -1.37 -15.04
C GLY A 233 8.26 -1.01 -13.97
N TYR A 234 7.73 -1.98 -13.26
CA TYR A 234 6.78 -1.79 -12.16
C TYR A 234 7.23 -2.50 -10.89
N LEU A 235 7.01 -1.83 -9.77
CA LEU A 235 6.96 -2.43 -8.43
C LEU A 235 5.57 -3.03 -8.23
N LEU A 236 5.49 -4.34 -8.04
CA LEU A 236 4.25 -5.09 -7.80
C LEU A 236 4.12 -5.44 -6.32
N VAL A 237 2.95 -5.19 -5.74
CA VAL A 237 2.62 -5.52 -4.33
C VAL A 237 1.27 -6.24 -4.28
N THR A 238 1.23 -7.40 -3.60
CA THR A 238 0.00 -8.22 -3.43
C THR A 238 -0.46 -8.29 -1.99
#